data_c8bf6fc9016f6db0ab419a6e3c8d5c1a
#
_entry.id   c8bf6fc9016f6db0ab419a6e3c8d5c1a
#
_cell.length_a   1.000
_cell.length_b   1.000
_cell.length_c   1.000
_cell.angle_alpha   90.00
_cell.angle_beta   90.00
_cell.angle_gamma   90.00
#
_symmetry.space_group_name_H-M   'P 1'
#
loop_
_entity.id
_entity.type
_entity.pdbx_description
1 polymer ?
#
loop_
_entity_poly.entity_id
_entity_poly.type
_entity_poly.pdbx_seq_one_letter_code
_entity_poly.pdbx_strand_id
1 'polypeptide(L)'
;MQHRLFLGLDLLPHQKQQLATWQAQALAHPKAAVFSGNYHLTLAFFGERDDSELTDIVQHCQELVKPALHSHFGLLGYWSESETVYLAPSQPNRQLNDFANRLRALFELSDRHPFSPHISLIRGAKKPATLVAEPANFTLQWQALTLFRSRSTNAGVRYQALARWPLPTPARLTP
;
A
#
# COMPACT_ATOMS: atom_id res chain seq x y z
N MET A 1 21.29 -1.76 -13.90
CA MET A 1 20.04 -2.52 -14.20
C MET A 1 18.86 -1.62 -13.87
N GLN A 2 17.72 -1.77 -14.56
CA GLN A 2 16.52 -0.95 -14.26
C GLN A 2 15.58 -1.70 -13.31
N HIS A 3 15.04 -0.99 -12.34
CA HIS A 3 14.15 -1.52 -11.32
C HIS A 3 12.90 -0.65 -11.19
N ARG A 4 11.72 -1.24 -11.27
CA ARG A 4 10.47 -0.52 -10.99
C ARG A 4 10.22 -0.51 -9.50
N LEU A 5 10.42 0.65 -8.86
CA LEU A 5 10.50 0.79 -7.41
C LEU A 5 9.33 1.60 -6.83
N PHE A 6 8.98 1.28 -5.59
CA PHE A 6 8.10 2.09 -4.76
C PHE A 6 8.35 1.85 -3.26
N LEU A 7 8.10 2.86 -2.44
CA LEU A 7 8.02 2.75 -0.99
C LEU A 7 6.58 2.50 -0.56
N GLY A 8 6.40 1.61 0.37
CA GLY A 8 5.08 1.27 0.89
C GLY A 8 5.10 0.64 2.26
N LEU A 9 3.91 0.37 2.75
CA LEU A 9 3.64 -0.29 4.01
C LEU A 9 3.09 -1.69 3.72
N ASP A 10 3.84 -2.72 4.05
CA ASP A 10 3.44 -4.11 3.86
C ASP A 10 2.44 -4.53 4.95
N LEU A 11 1.46 -5.36 4.59
CA LEU A 11 0.58 -5.98 5.55
C LEU A 11 1.25 -7.20 6.16
N LEU A 12 0.97 -7.47 7.43
CA LEU A 12 1.40 -8.71 8.08
C LEU A 12 0.72 -9.93 7.42
N PRO A 13 1.34 -11.11 7.44
CA PRO A 13 0.79 -12.31 6.80
C PRO A 13 -0.66 -12.62 7.20
N HIS A 14 -0.98 -12.53 8.49
CA HIS A 14 -2.34 -12.75 8.98
C HIS A 14 -3.34 -11.69 8.49
N GLN A 15 -2.91 -10.41 8.38
CA GLN A 15 -3.73 -9.33 7.84
C GLN A 15 -4.00 -9.54 6.35
N LYS A 16 -3.01 -9.97 5.57
CA LYS A 16 -3.19 -10.35 4.17
C LYS A 16 -4.20 -11.46 4.01
N GLN A 17 -4.12 -12.47 4.86
CA GLN A 17 -5.06 -13.59 4.85
C GLN A 17 -6.49 -13.16 5.21
N GLN A 18 -6.64 -12.37 6.28
CA GLN A 18 -7.93 -11.84 6.69
C GLN A 18 -8.58 -10.99 5.59
N LEU A 19 -7.80 -10.09 4.97
CA LEU A 19 -8.28 -9.24 3.88
C LEU A 19 -8.66 -10.08 2.64
N ALA A 20 -7.88 -11.10 2.28
CA ALA A 20 -8.18 -11.99 1.16
C ALA A 20 -9.46 -12.79 1.41
N THR A 21 -9.64 -13.31 2.62
CA THR A 21 -10.86 -14.03 3.02
C THR A 21 -12.09 -13.13 2.95
N TRP A 22 -12.00 -11.92 3.53
CA TRP A 22 -13.08 -10.95 3.44
C TRP A 22 -13.41 -10.59 1.99
N GLN A 23 -12.39 -10.29 1.17
CA GLN A 23 -12.61 -9.94 -0.24
C GLN A 23 -13.32 -11.06 -1.01
N ALA A 24 -12.94 -12.31 -0.79
CA ALA A 24 -13.55 -13.46 -1.46
C ALA A 24 -15.02 -13.68 -1.05
N GLN A 25 -15.37 -13.35 0.19
CA GLN A 25 -16.72 -13.50 0.73
C GLN A 25 -17.63 -12.30 0.46
N ALA A 26 -17.05 -11.09 0.52
CA ALA A 26 -17.80 -9.85 0.51
C ALA A 26 -17.95 -9.20 -0.86
N LEU A 27 -17.08 -9.51 -1.82
CA LEU A 27 -17.13 -8.88 -3.14
C LEU A 27 -17.59 -9.86 -4.21
N ALA A 28 -18.67 -9.48 -4.93
CA ALA A 28 -19.14 -10.26 -6.07
C ALA A 28 -18.10 -10.22 -7.22
N HIS A 29 -17.71 -11.40 -7.72
CA HIS A 29 -16.87 -11.61 -8.90
C HIS A 29 -15.42 -11.09 -8.83
N PRO A 30 -14.55 -11.68 -8.03
CA PRO A 30 -13.15 -11.28 -7.91
C PRO A 30 -12.23 -11.84 -9.02
N LYS A 31 -12.68 -12.00 -10.27
CA LYS A 31 -11.88 -12.61 -11.35
C LYS A 31 -10.53 -11.92 -11.61
N ALA A 32 -10.36 -10.68 -11.20
CA ALA A 32 -9.14 -9.89 -11.34
C ALA A 32 -8.58 -9.46 -9.98
N ALA A 33 -8.78 -10.27 -8.93
CA ALA A 33 -8.26 -10.00 -7.60
C ALA A 33 -6.74 -9.81 -7.62
N VAL A 34 -6.25 -8.82 -6.91
CA VAL A 34 -4.82 -8.65 -6.65
C VAL A 34 -4.34 -9.87 -5.86
N PHE A 35 -3.18 -10.42 -6.26
CA PHE A 35 -2.54 -11.49 -5.49
C PHE A 35 -2.36 -11.04 -4.03
N SER A 36 -2.86 -11.80 -3.07
CA SER A 36 -2.90 -11.39 -1.66
C SER A 36 -1.51 -11.08 -1.08
N GLY A 37 -0.46 -11.74 -1.58
CA GLY A 37 0.92 -11.41 -1.25
C GLY A 37 1.33 -9.99 -1.61
N ASN A 38 0.63 -9.35 -2.54
CA ASN A 38 0.88 -7.98 -2.99
C ASN A 38 0.08 -6.92 -2.22
N TYR A 39 -0.76 -7.28 -1.24
CA TYR A 39 -1.49 -6.27 -0.46
C TYR A 39 -0.54 -5.38 0.31
N HIS A 40 -0.57 -4.11 0.02
CA HIS A 40 0.26 -3.07 0.62
C HIS A 40 -0.42 -1.71 0.46
N LEU A 41 0.08 -0.72 1.17
CA LEU A 41 -0.26 0.68 0.96
C LEU A 41 0.96 1.39 0.35
N THR A 42 0.85 1.90 -0.88
CA THR A 42 1.92 2.69 -1.51
C THR A 42 2.00 4.07 -0.89
N LEU A 43 3.21 4.52 -0.52
CA LEU A 43 3.48 5.87 -0.03
C LEU A 43 4.13 6.76 -1.10
N ALA A 44 5.08 6.21 -1.84
CA ALA A 44 5.84 6.93 -2.87
C ALA A 44 6.20 5.97 -4.01
N PHE A 45 5.87 6.33 -5.24
CA PHE A 45 6.14 5.54 -6.42
C PHE A 45 7.26 6.20 -7.24
N PHE A 46 8.36 5.49 -7.46
CA PHE A 46 9.51 6.01 -8.18
C PHE A 46 9.49 5.72 -9.68
N GLY A 47 8.75 4.70 -10.11
CA GLY A 47 8.88 4.18 -11.47
C GLY A 47 10.18 3.41 -11.68
N GLU A 48 10.72 3.47 -12.90
CA GLU A 48 12.00 2.84 -13.22
C GLU A 48 13.17 3.65 -12.64
N ARG A 49 14.07 2.95 -11.94
CA ARG A 49 15.30 3.50 -11.33
C ARG A 49 16.46 2.57 -11.58
N ASP A 50 17.67 3.12 -11.71
CA ASP A 50 18.87 2.34 -11.85
C ASP A 50 19.50 1.91 -10.50
N ASP A 51 20.61 1.19 -10.55
CA ASP A 51 21.28 0.67 -9.33
C ASP A 51 21.85 1.81 -8.46
N SER A 52 22.25 2.93 -9.04
CA SER A 52 22.76 4.11 -8.31
C SER A 52 21.61 4.77 -7.56
N GLU A 53 20.51 5.08 -8.24
CA GLU A 53 19.31 5.66 -7.65
C GLU A 53 18.71 4.75 -6.56
N LEU A 54 18.75 3.44 -6.74
CA LEU A 54 18.35 2.48 -5.71
C LEU A 54 19.20 2.64 -4.43
N THR A 55 20.50 2.79 -4.57
CA THR A 55 21.43 3.00 -3.44
C THR A 55 21.10 4.29 -2.70
N ASP A 56 20.87 5.38 -3.44
CA ASP A 56 20.49 6.68 -2.86
C ASP A 56 19.17 6.62 -2.10
N ILE A 57 18.16 5.95 -2.66
CA ILE A 57 16.87 5.73 -1.99
C ILE A 57 17.07 4.98 -0.67
N VAL A 58 17.87 3.93 -0.66
CA VAL A 58 18.16 3.14 0.55
C VAL A 58 18.83 4.00 1.62
N GLN A 59 19.83 4.80 1.25
CA GLN A 59 20.54 5.68 2.18
C GLN A 59 19.59 6.73 2.79
N HIS A 60 18.83 7.46 1.99
CA HIS A 60 17.89 8.46 2.48
C HIS A 60 16.83 7.85 3.42
N CYS A 61 16.31 6.65 3.08
CA CYS A 61 15.36 5.96 3.95
C CYS A 61 15.99 5.50 5.27
N GLN A 62 17.28 5.21 5.32
CA GLN A 62 18.00 4.84 6.55
C GLN A 62 17.99 6.00 7.56
N GLU A 63 18.24 7.21 7.10
CA GLU A 63 18.38 8.43 7.91
C GLU A 63 17.03 9.06 8.29
N LEU A 64 15.97 8.72 7.57
CA LEU A 64 14.65 9.31 7.76
C LEU A 64 14.03 8.95 9.12
N VAL A 65 13.57 9.94 9.87
CA VAL A 65 12.74 9.74 11.06
C VAL A 65 11.36 9.24 10.66
N LYS A 66 10.99 8.07 11.15
CA LYS A 66 9.76 7.38 10.80
C LYS A 66 8.74 7.46 11.94
N PRO A 67 7.47 7.78 11.67
CA PRO A 67 6.42 7.78 12.68
C PRO A 67 5.89 6.37 12.94
N ALA A 68 5.24 6.18 14.09
CA ALA A 68 4.36 5.05 14.29
C ALA A 68 3.12 5.21 13.41
N LEU A 69 2.74 4.18 12.66
CA LEU A 69 1.62 4.25 11.73
C LEU A 69 0.59 3.15 12.01
N HIS A 70 -0.66 3.57 12.10
CA HIS A 70 -1.83 2.69 12.14
C HIS A 70 -3.01 3.40 11.47
N SER A 71 -3.98 2.66 10.97
CA SER A 71 -5.21 3.21 10.42
C SER A 71 -6.31 2.17 10.38
N HIS A 72 -7.56 2.65 10.42
CA HIS A 72 -8.73 1.81 10.29
C HIS A 72 -9.26 1.89 8.86
N PHE A 73 -9.39 0.74 8.19
CA PHE A 73 -9.81 0.59 6.80
C PHE A 73 -11.21 0.01 6.73
N GLY A 74 -12.13 0.70 6.06
CA GLY A 74 -13.53 0.31 5.96
C GLY A 74 -14.26 0.85 4.73
N LEU A 75 -13.63 1.76 3.97
CA LEU A 75 -14.26 2.35 2.78
C LEU A 75 -13.85 1.61 1.52
N LEU A 76 -14.82 0.96 0.87
CA LEU A 76 -14.64 0.39 -0.46
C LEU A 76 -14.81 1.49 -1.51
N GLY A 77 -13.84 1.63 -2.40
CA GLY A 77 -13.86 2.64 -3.45
C GLY A 77 -13.49 2.06 -4.83
N TYR A 78 -13.69 2.89 -5.85
CA TYR A 78 -13.39 2.55 -7.24
C TYR A 78 -12.89 3.77 -8.00
N TRP A 79 -11.77 3.61 -8.71
CA TRP A 79 -11.25 4.58 -9.66
C TRP A 79 -11.49 4.09 -11.08
N SER A 80 -12.32 4.79 -11.83
CA SER A 80 -12.66 4.42 -13.21
C SER A 80 -11.49 4.55 -14.18
N GLU A 81 -10.63 5.56 -14.00
CA GLU A 81 -9.47 5.78 -14.88
C GLU A 81 -8.44 4.64 -14.79
N SER A 82 -8.17 4.14 -13.60
CA SER A 82 -7.23 3.03 -13.37
C SER A 82 -7.91 1.67 -13.27
N GLU A 83 -9.24 1.64 -13.41
CA GLU A 83 -10.06 0.42 -13.27
C GLU A 83 -9.75 -0.35 -11.99
N THR A 84 -9.54 0.37 -10.88
CA THR A 84 -9.09 -0.21 -9.61
C THR A 84 -10.16 -0.13 -8.55
N VAL A 85 -10.53 -1.29 -7.98
CA VAL A 85 -11.28 -1.38 -6.72
C VAL A 85 -10.27 -1.39 -5.59
N TYR A 86 -10.51 -0.59 -4.57
CA TYR A 86 -9.60 -0.42 -3.45
C TYR A 86 -10.32 -0.31 -2.11
N LEU A 87 -9.59 -0.58 -1.04
CA LEU A 87 -9.99 -0.33 0.33
C LEU A 87 -9.23 0.89 0.85
N ALA A 88 -9.95 1.84 1.46
CA ALA A 88 -9.40 3.07 2.00
C ALA A 88 -9.69 3.23 3.50
N PRO A 89 -8.93 4.09 4.21
CA PRO A 89 -9.21 4.44 5.58
C PRO A 89 -10.62 5.00 5.76
N SER A 90 -11.29 4.57 6.84
CA SER A 90 -12.64 5.04 7.20
C SER A 90 -12.67 6.50 7.63
N GLN A 91 -11.53 7.02 8.08
CA GLN A 91 -11.34 8.40 8.51
C GLN A 91 -10.00 8.93 7.98
N PRO A 92 -9.89 10.24 7.72
CA PRO A 92 -8.61 10.85 7.36
C PRO A 92 -7.53 10.55 8.40
N ASN A 93 -6.36 10.13 7.96
CA ASN A 93 -5.20 9.88 8.82
C ASN A 93 -4.09 10.88 8.51
N ARG A 94 -4.04 11.95 9.29
CA ARG A 94 -3.08 13.05 9.10
C ARG A 94 -1.64 12.54 9.16
N GLN A 95 -1.29 11.70 10.13
CA GLN A 95 0.08 11.22 10.31
C GLN A 95 0.55 10.39 9.10
N LEU A 96 -0.32 9.54 8.55
CA LEU A 96 -0.05 8.78 7.34
C LEU A 96 0.12 9.68 6.12
N ASN A 97 -0.76 10.69 5.97
CA ASN A 97 -0.70 11.64 4.87
C ASN A 97 0.56 12.52 4.94
N ASP A 98 0.88 13.05 6.11
CA ASP A 98 2.08 13.87 6.33
C ASP A 98 3.36 13.07 6.04
N PHE A 99 3.40 11.79 6.44
CA PHE A 99 4.55 10.94 6.18
C PHE A 99 4.71 10.62 4.68
N ALA A 100 3.62 10.31 3.99
CA ALA A 100 3.67 10.09 2.54
C ALA A 100 4.11 11.35 1.78
N ASN A 101 3.58 12.53 2.17
CA ASN A 101 3.96 13.80 1.56
C ASN A 101 5.44 14.15 1.81
N ARG A 102 5.96 13.87 3.01
CA ARG A 102 7.39 14.04 3.32
C ARG A 102 8.28 13.14 2.45
N LEU A 103 7.91 11.85 2.27
CA LEU A 103 8.63 10.96 1.38
C LEU A 103 8.62 11.46 -0.06
N ARG A 104 7.47 11.90 -0.57
CA ARG A 104 7.35 12.44 -1.92
C ARG A 104 8.19 13.70 -2.13
N ALA A 105 8.18 14.61 -1.15
CA ALA A 105 9.01 15.81 -1.18
C ALA A 105 10.51 15.48 -1.10
N LEU A 106 10.92 14.54 -0.23
CA LEU A 106 12.30 14.11 -0.10
C LEU A 106 12.91 13.60 -1.41
N PHE A 107 12.10 12.88 -2.19
CA PHE A 107 12.52 12.29 -3.46
C PHE A 107 12.05 13.10 -4.69
N GLU A 108 11.58 14.34 -4.49
CA GLU A 108 11.13 15.24 -5.55
C GLU A 108 10.12 14.61 -6.53
N LEU A 109 9.23 13.77 -5.98
CA LEU A 109 8.22 13.08 -6.78
C LEU A 109 7.03 14.01 -7.06
N SER A 110 6.80 14.28 -8.34
CA SER A 110 5.65 15.04 -8.81
C SER A 110 4.50 14.11 -9.16
N ASP A 111 3.51 14.02 -8.29
CA ASP A 111 2.28 13.30 -8.59
C ASP A 111 1.19 14.26 -9.10
N ARG A 112 0.42 13.83 -10.10
CA ARG A 112 -0.71 14.61 -10.64
C ARG A 112 -1.85 14.77 -9.64
N HIS A 113 -1.92 13.89 -8.64
CA HIS A 113 -3.02 13.84 -7.68
C HIS A 113 -2.49 13.87 -6.23
N PRO A 114 -3.25 14.45 -5.29
CA PRO A 114 -2.96 14.35 -3.88
C PRO A 114 -2.84 12.89 -3.42
N PHE A 115 -2.06 12.68 -2.37
CA PHE A 115 -1.95 11.35 -1.78
C PHE A 115 -3.31 10.85 -1.29
N SER A 116 -3.69 9.68 -1.74
CA SER A 116 -4.91 8.98 -1.31
C SER A 116 -4.52 7.60 -0.80
N PRO A 117 -4.51 7.37 0.53
CA PRO A 117 -4.13 6.08 1.09
C PRO A 117 -5.13 4.99 0.72
N HIS A 118 -4.63 3.90 0.15
CA HIS A 118 -5.47 2.78 -0.27
C HIS A 118 -4.71 1.46 -0.37
N ILE A 119 -5.45 0.38 -0.32
CA ILE A 119 -4.98 -0.98 -0.65
C ILE A 119 -5.75 -1.43 -1.87
N SER A 120 -5.06 -1.69 -2.99
CA SER A 120 -5.69 -2.20 -4.21
C SER A 120 -6.17 -3.63 -3.99
N LEU A 121 -7.43 -3.89 -4.31
CA LEU A 121 -8.09 -5.20 -4.18
C LEU A 121 -8.26 -5.88 -5.54
N ILE A 122 -8.71 -5.13 -6.55
CA ILE A 122 -8.97 -5.62 -7.91
C ILE A 122 -8.38 -4.61 -8.89
N ARG A 123 -7.72 -5.10 -9.94
CA ARG A 123 -7.24 -4.27 -11.06
C ARG A 123 -7.87 -4.72 -12.37
N GLY A 124 -8.12 -3.79 -13.29
CA GLY A 124 -8.84 -4.04 -14.53
C GLY A 124 -10.35 -4.27 -14.30
N ALA A 125 -10.91 -3.75 -13.22
CA ALA A 125 -12.33 -3.77 -12.94
C ALA A 125 -13.06 -2.79 -13.85
N LYS A 126 -13.98 -3.26 -14.68
CA LYS A 126 -14.76 -2.41 -15.60
C LYS A 126 -15.88 -1.62 -14.92
N LYS A 127 -16.15 -1.90 -13.66
CA LYS A 127 -17.17 -1.26 -12.82
C LYS A 127 -16.84 -1.41 -11.34
N PRO A 128 -17.44 -0.61 -10.45
CA PRO A 128 -17.34 -0.79 -9.01
C PRO A 128 -17.67 -2.22 -8.57
N ALA A 129 -17.01 -2.72 -7.54
CA ALA A 129 -17.39 -3.99 -6.94
C ALA A 129 -18.69 -3.86 -6.14
N THR A 130 -19.50 -4.89 -6.20
CA THR A 130 -20.72 -4.98 -5.39
C THR A 130 -20.40 -5.68 -4.07
N LEU A 131 -20.71 -5.02 -2.97
CA LEU A 131 -20.61 -5.60 -1.64
C LEU A 131 -21.82 -6.51 -1.41
N VAL A 132 -21.56 -7.78 -1.09
CA VAL A 132 -22.62 -8.81 -0.89
C VAL A 132 -22.62 -9.40 0.52
N ALA A 133 -21.73 -8.93 1.39
CA ALA A 133 -21.66 -9.31 2.80
C ALA A 133 -21.30 -8.09 3.67
N GLU A 134 -20.86 -8.32 4.90
CA GLU A 134 -20.49 -7.25 5.83
C GLU A 134 -19.38 -6.34 5.27
N PRO A 135 -19.46 -5.02 5.50
CA PRO A 135 -18.42 -4.08 5.12
C PRO A 135 -17.07 -4.44 5.75
N ALA A 136 -16.00 -3.99 5.08
CA ALA A 136 -14.65 -4.11 5.62
C ALA A 136 -14.52 -3.39 6.97
N ASN A 137 -13.77 -4.01 7.89
CA ASN A 137 -13.51 -3.47 9.22
C ASN A 137 -12.13 -3.94 9.69
N PHE A 138 -11.07 -3.28 9.20
CA PHE A 138 -9.69 -3.68 9.48
C PHE A 138 -8.92 -2.56 10.16
N THR A 139 -8.39 -2.83 11.36
CA THR A 139 -7.36 -1.98 11.96
C THR A 139 -6.01 -2.51 11.55
N LEU A 140 -5.28 -1.74 10.77
CA LEU A 140 -3.95 -2.07 10.30
C LEU A 140 -2.91 -1.26 11.06
N GLN A 141 -1.87 -1.95 11.53
CA GLN A 141 -0.69 -1.37 12.14
C GLN A 141 0.53 -1.87 11.38
N TRP A 142 1.38 -0.97 10.96
CA TRP A 142 2.55 -1.31 10.18
C TRP A 142 3.81 -1.35 11.03
N GLN A 143 4.67 -2.32 10.74
CA GLN A 143 5.91 -2.57 11.47
C GLN A 143 7.13 -2.01 10.75
N ALA A 144 7.04 -1.76 9.45
CA ALA A 144 8.16 -1.28 8.67
C ALA A 144 7.72 -0.44 7.45
N LEU A 145 8.53 0.57 7.13
CA LEU A 145 8.60 1.12 5.79
C LEU A 145 9.36 0.12 4.91
N THR A 146 8.84 -0.19 3.74
CA THR A 146 9.43 -1.20 2.84
C THR A 146 9.68 -0.63 1.47
N LEU A 147 10.88 -0.83 0.93
CA LEU A 147 11.18 -0.59 -0.47
C LEU A 147 10.87 -1.86 -1.26
N PHE A 148 9.99 -1.73 -2.23
CA PHE A 148 9.58 -2.82 -3.09
C PHE A 148 10.10 -2.66 -4.51
N ARG A 149 10.42 -3.79 -5.13
CA ARG A 149 10.58 -3.93 -6.57
C ARG A 149 9.39 -4.67 -7.16
N SER A 150 8.76 -4.07 -8.17
CA SER A 150 7.73 -4.71 -8.97
C SER A 150 8.37 -5.58 -10.04
N ARG A 151 7.94 -6.83 -10.14
CA ARG A 151 8.41 -7.80 -11.17
C ARG A 151 7.21 -8.38 -11.90
N SER A 152 7.26 -8.35 -13.22
CA SER A 152 6.32 -9.10 -14.04
C SER A 152 6.75 -10.57 -14.09
N THR A 153 5.81 -11.47 -13.86
CA THR A 153 6.01 -12.91 -13.94
C THR A 153 4.91 -13.54 -14.80
N ASN A 154 5.07 -14.78 -15.20
CA ASN A 154 4.04 -15.52 -15.95
C ASN A 154 2.71 -15.64 -15.16
N ALA A 155 2.78 -15.55 -13.82
CA ALA A 155 1.63 -15.54 -12.92
C ALA A 155 1.16 -14.13 -12.52
N GLY A 156 1.53 -13.11 -13.29
CA GLY A 156 1.21 -11.69 -13.02
C GLY A 156 2.27 -10.96 -12.22
N VAL A 157 1.96 -9.74 -11.82
CA VAL A 157 2.88 -8.88 -11.06
C VAL A 157 3.13 -9.44 -9.67
N ARG A 158 4.39 -9.38 -9.22
CA ARG A 158 4.82 -9.73 -7.87
C ARG A 158 5.69 -8.61 -7.30
N TYR A 159 5.52 -8.33 -6.00
CA TYR A 159 6.33 -7.35 -5.29
C TYR A 159 7.35 -8.05 -4.40
N GLN A 160 8.60 -7.68 -4.59
CA GLN A 160 9.74 -8.17 -3.81
C GLN A 160 10.22 -7.05 -2.90
N ALA A 161 10.26 -7.30 -1.59
CA ALA A 161 10.89 -6.38 -0.66
C ALA A 161 12.42 -6.42 -0.85
N LEU A 162 13.02 -5.25 -1.08
CA LEU A 162 14.45 -5.06 -1.21
C LEU A 162 15.08 -4.59 0.10
N ALA A 163 14.39 -3.72 0.83
CA ALA A 163 14.83 -3.21 2.13
C ALA A 163 13.62 -2.94 3.03
N ARG A 164 13.84 -3.01 4.35
CA ARG A 164 12.84 -2.70 5.37
C ARG A 164 13.46 -1.88 6.48
N TRP A 165 12.76 -0.85 6.92
CA TRP A 165 13.14 -0.01 8.04
C TRP A 165 12.04 -0.04 9.11
N PRO A 166 12.34 -0.43 10.34
CA PRO A 166 11.34 -0.53 11.40
C PRO A 166 10.60 0.79 11.63
N LEU A 167 9.31 0.70 11.87
CA LEU A 167 8.50 1.80 12.37
C LEU A 167 8.34 1.64 13.89
N PRO A 168 8.29 2.75 14.63
CA PRO A 168 7.96 2.71 16.05
C PRO A 168 6.58 2.04 16.27
N THR A 169 6.45 1.32 17.36
CA THR A 169 5.15 0.82 17.79
C THR A 169 4.34 2.00 18.33
N PRO A 170 3.06 2.17 17.93
CA PRO A 170 2.20 3.16 18.55
C PRO A 170 2.18 2.96 20.08
N ALA A 171 2.27 4.05 20.83
CA ALA A 171 2.09 4.00 22.27
C ALA A 171 0.74 3.30 22.56
N ARG A 172 0.74 2.30 23.44
CA ARG A 172 -0.53 1.70 23.91
C ARG A 172 -1.31 2.85 24.54
N LEU A 173 -2.48 3.14 23.97
CA LEU A 173 -3.45 3.95 24.71
C LEU A 173 -3.78 3.12 25.96
N THR A 174 -3.19 3.50 27.08
CA THR A 174 -3.64 3.00 28.39
C THR A 174 -5.10 3.43 28.56
N PRO A 175 -5.99 2.53 28.90
CA PRO A 175 -7.40 2.83 29.11
C PRO A 175 -7.62 3.87 30.21
#